data_f8cf490c58b949f6154fad5ef4aacad8
#
_entry.id   f8cf490c58b949f6154fad5ef4aacad8
#
_cell.length_a   1.000
_cell.length_b   1.000
_cell.length_c   1.000
_cell.angle_alpha   90.00
_cell.angle_beta   90.00
_cell.angle_gamma   90.00
#
_symmetry.space_group_name_H-M   'P 1'
#
loop_
_entity.id
_entity.type
_entity.pdbx_description
1 polymer ?
#
loop_
_entity_poly.entity_id
_entity_poly.type
_entity_poly.pdbx_seq_one_letter_code
_entity_poly.pdbx_strand_id
1 'polypeptide(L)'
;MSDLLSGSLSHDKVTRFLNGKNLSSKDLWEFIKPEIRKHEENSGGVLILDDSIEEKPYTNENEIMCWHYSHAKGTHVKGVNIISCLIRYGDITFPVGYEVVHKDILFCDIETKKVKRKASITKNEHFRNMIEQSKKNKIPFEYVLADNWFGAKDNLEYINSLEKKFIIGVKSNRTVALSKNDKLRGKFQKVSTLDMKDGQSIKAWLKGIEFPVTLIKKIFTNEDGSTGTLYIVSNDLTSGADHLYTIYQKRWQIEVYHKSIKQNSSLAKSPTKCVKSQSNHIFSSIIAFCKLEILQINTALNHFALKYKLIVRANQIAMAELQNFREGVA
;
A
#
# COMPACT_ATOMS: atom_id res chain seq x y z
N MET A 1 10.03 -28.52 3.09
CA MET A 1 10.41 -27.36 3.94
C MET A 1 10.94 -27.82 5.30
N SER A 2 10.30 -28.80 5.96
CA SER A 2 10.81 -29.38 7.24
C SER A 2 12.23 -29.91 7.09
N ASP A 3 12.49 -30.68 6.04
CA ASP A 3 13.79 -31.29 5.77
C ASP A 3 14.88 -30.26 5.44
N LEU A 4 14.54 -29.20 4.68
CA LEU A 4 15.45 -28.08 4.39
C LEU A 4 15.88 -27.27 5.65
N LEU A 5 15.17 -27.43 6.74
CA LEU A 5 15.46 -26.81 8.03
C LEU A 5 15.96 -27.83 9.08
N SER A 6 16.49 -28.98 8.60
CA SER A 6 17.02 -30.06 9.44
C SER A 6 16.02 -30.53 10.51
N GLY A 7 14.72 -30.61 10.15
CA GLY A 7 13.65 -31.01 11.06
C GLY A 7 13.28 -29.99 12.15
N SER A 8 13.93 -28.81 12.17
CA SER A 8 13.66 -27.79 13.22
C SER A 8 12.24 -27.20 13.16
N LEU A 9 11.58 -27.26 11.98
CA LEU A 9 10.22 -26.81 11.75
C LEU A 9 9.37 -27.93 11.11
N SER A 10 8.49 -28.56 11.88
CA SER A 10 7.52 -29.51 11.37
C SER A 10 6.37 -28.81 10.63
N HIS A 11 5.72 -29.55 9.72
CA HIS A 11 4.49 -29.08 9.04
C HIS A 11 3.43 -28.61 10.05
N ASP A 12 3.27 -29.32 11.15
CA ASP A 12 2.29 -28.97 12.20
C ASP A 12 2.61 -27.63 12.90
N LYS A 13 3.88 -27.28 13.05
CA LYS A 13 4.27 -25.99 13.62
C LYS A 13 3.82 -24.83 12.73
N VAL A 14 3.93 -24.97 11.38
CA VAL A 14 3.45 -23.98 10.43
C VAL A 14 1.92 -23.86 10.48
N THR A 15 1.23 -25.00 10.47
CA THR A 15 -0.24 -25.03 10.56
C THR A 15 -0.74 -24.43 11.87
N ARG A 16 -0.11 -24.79 13.00
CA ARG A 16 -0.44 -24.21 14.34
C ARG A 16 -0.17 -22.71 14.38
N PHE A 17 0.92 -22.22 13.79
CA PHE A 17 1.19 -20.79 13.70
C PHE A 17 0.11 -20.06 12.91
N LEU A 18 -0.27 -20.55 11.72
CA LEU A 18 -1.30 -19.92 10.90
C LEU A 18 -2.69 -19.93 11.57
N ASN A 19 -2.99 -20.92 12.37
CA ASN A 19 -4.25 -21.05 13.13
C ASN A 19 -4.16 -20.52 14.58
N GLY A 20 -3.02 -19.98 14.98
CA GLY A 20 -2.76 -19.48 16.31
C GLY A 20 -3.46 -18.16 16.64
N LYS A 21 -2.75 -17.25 17.29
CA LYS A 21 -3.25 -15.92 17.63
C LYS A 21 -3.52 -15.11 16.34
N ASN A 22 -4.50 -14.21 16.36
CA ASN A 22 -4.70 -13.25 15.29
C ASN A 22 -3.57 -12.22 15.30
N LEU A 23 -2.80 -12.18 14.21
CA LEU A 23 -1.70 -11.25 14.01
C LEU A 23 -2.21 -10.00 13.27
N SER A 24 -1.71 -8.83 13.63
CA SER A 24 -2.25 -7.54 13.22
C SER A 24 -1.14 -6.51 12.94
N SER A 25 -1.53 -5.32 12.52
CA SER A 25 -0.62 -4.17 12.39
C SER A 25 0.12 -3.82 13.68
N LYS A 26 -0.44 -4.13 14.86
CA LYS A 26 0.26 -3.95 16.15
C LYS A 26 1.46 -4.89 16.24
N ASP A 27 1.29 -6.17 15.90
CA ASP A 27 2.38 -7.15 15.91
C ASP A 27 3.45 -6.82 14.85
N LEU A 28 3.04 -6.28 13.70
CA LEU A 28 3.96 -5.76 12.69
C LEU A 28 4.79 -4.60 13.25
N TRP A 29 4.14 -3.64 13.90
CA TRP A 29 4.82 -2.50 14.50
C TRP A 29 5.82 -2.94 15.59
N GLU A 30 5.44 -3.84 16.47
CA GLU A 30 6.33 -4.40 17.49
C GLU A 30 7.57 -5.03 16.85
N PHE A 31 7.41 -5.72 15.72
CA PHE A 31 8.53 -6.34 15.00
C PHE A 31 9.45 -5.31 14.32
N ILE A 32 8.90 -4.32 13.61
CA ILE A 32 9.69 -3.43 12.76
C ILE A 32 10.17 -2.16 13.47
N LYS A 33 9.56 -1.81 14.61
CA LYS A 33 9.89 -0.60 15.37
C LYS A 33 11.39 -0.43 15.65
N PRO A 34 12.14 -1.45 16.12
CA PRO A 34 13.57 -1.30 16.40
C PRO A 34 14.37 -0.90 15.13
N GLU A 35 13.98 -1.45 13.98
CA GLU A 35 14.65 -1.14 12.72
C GLU A 35 14.31 0.27 12.22
N ILE A 36 13.05 0.66 12.28
CA ILE A 36 12.63 2.02 11.90
C ILE A 36 13.36 3.06 12.73
N ARG A 37 13.49 2.85 14.05
CA ARG A 37 14.17 3.78 14.96
C ARG A 37 15.67 4.00 14.63
N LYS A 38 16.31 3.07 13.92
CA LYS A 38 17.70 3.25 13.46
C LYS A 38 17.80 4.19 12.26
N HIS A 39 16.72 4.33 11.50
CA HIS A 39 16.69 5.06 10.25
C HIS A 39 15.86 6.35 10.30
N GLU A 40 15.30 6.68 11.47
CA GLU A 40 14.59 7.93 11.65
C GLU A 40 15.52 9.11 11.44
N GLU A 41 15.20 9.92 10.44
CA GLU A 41 15.91 11.17 10.18
C GLU A 41 15.13 12.35 10.75
N ASN A 42 15.84 13.38 11.21
CA ASN A 42 15.24 14.63 11.71
C ASN A 42 14.46 15.39 10.63
N SER A 43 14.74 15.11 9.36
CA SER A 43 14.06 15.74 8.20
C SER A 43 12.62 15.29 7.99
N GLY A 44 12.16 14.28 8.74
CA GLY A 44 10.85 13.66 8.55
C GLY A 44 10.75 12.81 7.28
N GLY A 45 10.06 11.67 7.40
CA GLY A 45 9.80 10.77 6.28
C GLY A 45 8.52 11.11 5.51
N VAL A 46 8.21 10.28 4.54
CA VAL A 46 6.91 10.31 3.86
C VAL A 46 6.12 9.05 4.18
N LEU A 47 4.86 9.18 4.58
CA LEU A 47 3.91 8.07 4.64
C LEU A 47 3.31 7.86 3.27
N ILE A 48 3.28 6.62 2.81
CA ILE A 48 2.72 6.24 1.52
C ILE A 48 1.61 5.21 1.77
N LEU A 49 0.40 5.52 1.32
CA LEU A 49 -0.75 4.63 1.53
C LEU A 49 -1.40 4.28 0.18
N ASP A 50 -1.71 3.00 0.03
CA ASP A 50 -2.44 2.49 -1.13
C ASP A 50 -3.08 1.13 -0.81
N ASP A 51 -3.97 0.66 -1.67
CA ASP A 51 -4.54 -0.68 -1.56
C ASP A 51 -4.16 -1.58 -2.75
N SER A 52 -4.09 -2.87 -2.48
CA SER A 52 -3.84 -3.87 -3.51
C SER A 52 -4.76 -5.06 -3.32
N ILE A 53 -5.27 -5.60 -4.44
CA ILE A 53 -6.07 -6.82 -4.44
C ILE A 53 -5.17 -7.99 -4.79
N GLU A 54 -5.20 -9.03 -3.94
CA GLU A 54 -4.65 -10.33 -4.25
C GLU A 54 -5.78 -11.25 -4.72
N GLU A 55 -5.79 -11.56 -6.01
CA GLU A 55 -6.87 -12.32 -6.64
C GLU A 55 -6.86 -13.79 -6.23
N LYS A 56 -8.03 -14.31 -5.88
CA LYS A 56 -8.27 -15.71 -5.47
C LYS A 56 -9.55 -16.24 -6.13
N PRO A 57 -9.58 -16.37 -7.47
CA PRO A 57 -10.82 -16.65 -8.22
C PRO A 57 -11.47 -17.98 -7.84
N TYR A 58 -10.68 -18.98 -7.43
CA TYR A 58 -11.14 -20.35 -7.14
C TYR A 58 -11.47 -20.58 -5.65
N THR A 59 -11.36 -19.56 -4.79
CA THR A 59 -11.67 -19.69 -3.37
C THR A 59 -13.12 -19.31 -3.11
N ASN A 60 -13.80 -20.01 -2.18
CA ASN A 60 -15.14 -19.65 -1.76
C ASN A 60 -15.16 -18.27 -1.11
N GLU A 61 -16.26 -17.55 -1.32
CA GLU A 61 -16.46 -16.22 -0.74
C GLU A 61 -16.58 -16.28 0.78
N ASN A 62 -15.91 -15.39 1.48
CA ASN A 62 -16.04 -15.13 2.91
C ASN A 62 -15.86 -13.63 3.17
N GLU A 63 -15.75 -13.21 4.42
CA GLU A 63 -15.67 -11.79 4.78
C GLU A 63 -14.43 -11.04 4.29
N ILE A 64 -13.30 -11.73 4.03
CA ILE A 64 -12.08 -11.13 3.45
C ILE A 64 -11.86 -11.53 1.99
N MET A 65 -12.39 -12.68 1.59
CA MET A 65 -12.32 -13.22 0.24
C MET A 65 -13.61 -12.85 -0.50
N CYS A 66 -13.63 -11.67 -1.08
CA CYS A 66 -14.85 -11.11 -1.66
C CYS A 66 -14.60 -10.43 -3.01
N TRP A 67 -15.67 -9.93 -3.61
CA TRP A 67 -15.61 -9.19 -4.87
C TRP A 67 -15.20 -7.75 -4.63
N HIS A 68 -14.19 -7.29 -5.36
CA HIS A 68 -13.68 -5.92 -5.36
C HIS A 68 -13.62 -5.41 -6.80
N TYR A 69 -13.83 -4.11 -7.00
CA TYR A 69 -13.62 -3.50 -8.30
C TYR A 69 -12.11 -3.27 -8.51
N SER A 70 -11.57 -3.84 -9.58
CA SER A 70 -10.19 -3.63 -10.01
C SER A 70 -10.14 -2.53 -11.07
N HIS A 71 -9.57 -1.38 -10.72
CA HIS A 71 -9.41 -0.27 -11.66
C HIS A 71 -8.46 -0.64 -12.81
N ALA A 72 -7.44 -1.44 -12.55
CA ALA A 72 -6.50 -1.89 -13.57
C ALA A 72 -7.14 -2.81 -14.63
N LYS A 73 -8.16 -3.60 -14.24
CA LYS A 73 -8.88 -4.52 -15.15
C LYS A 73 -10.22 -3.96 -15.64
N GLY A 74 -10.69 -2.85 -15.07
CA GLY A 74 -12.01 -2.30 -15.38
C GLY A 74 -13.20 -3.19 -14.99
N THR A 75 -12.99 -4.19 -14.12
CA THR A 75 -14.00 -5.19 -13.76
C THR A 75 -13.92 -5.61 -12.29
N HIS A 76 -14.93 -6.36 -11.84
CA HIS A 76 -14.90 -6.96 -10.51
C HIS A 76 -14.06 -8.23 -10.49
N VAL A 77 -13.19 -8.35 -9.52
CA VAL A 77 -12.35 -9.53 -9.25
C VAL A 77 -12.62 -10.04 -7.85
N LYS A 78 -12.55 -11.37 -7.67
CA LYS A 78 -12.65 -11.98 -6.35
C LYS A 78 -11.25 -12.14 -5.75
N GLY A 79 -11.06 -11.66 -4.54
CA GLY A 79 -9.77 -11.72 -3.86
C GLY A 79 -9.79 -11.08 -2.48
N VAL A 80 -8.61 -10.89 -1.93
CA VAL A 80 -8.37 -10.18 -0.67
C VAL A 80 -7.84 -8.78 -0.99
N ASN A 81 -8.50 -7.75 -0.47
CA ASN A 81 -8.02 -6.38 -0.58
C ASN A 81 -7.23 -6.01 0.68
N ILE A 82 -6.01 -5.54 0.51
CA ILE A 82 -5.09 -5.17 1.57
C ILE A 82 -4.73 -3.70 1.40
N ILE A 83 -5.02 -2.89 2.40
CA ILE A 83 -4.56 -1.50 2.47
C ILE A 83 -3.23 -1.51 3.22
N SER A 84 -2.23 -0.84 2.69
CA SER A 84 -0.89 -0.77 3.26
C SER A 84 -0.47 0.66 3.56
N CYS A 85 0.24 0.85 4.66
CA CYS A 85 0.87 2.10 5.03
C CYS A 85 2.38 1.88 5.15
N LEU A 86 3.16 2.57 4.34
CA LEU A 86 4.61 2.52 4.35
C LEU A 86 5.18 3.82 4.90
N ILE A 87 6.30 3.73 5.61
CA ILE A 87 7.17 4.89 5.89
C ILE A 87 8.41 4.80 5.02
N ARG A 88 8.82 5.93 4.43
CA ARG A 88 10.05 6.05 3.65
C ARG A 88 10.94 7.14 4.22
N TYR A 89 12.17 6.77 4.55
CA TYR A 89 13.29 7.65 4.91
C TYR A 89 14.40 7.47 3.87
N GLY A 90 14.77 8.53 3.16
CA GLY A 90 15.74 8.41 2.06
C GLY A 90 15.34 7.33 1.06
N ASP A 91 16.13 6.27 0.96
CA ASP A 91 15.88 5.12 0.08
C ASP A 91 15.31 3.89 0.79
N ILE A 92 15.14 3.96 2.10
CA ILE A 92 14.65 2.86 2.94
C ILE A 92 13.13 2.96 3.08
N THR A 93 12.43 1.85 2.88
CA THR A 93 10.97 1.81 2.92
C THR A 93 10.48 0.60 3.73
N PHE A 94 9.73 0.86 4.81
CA PHE A 94 9.13 -0.20 5.63
C PHE A 94 7.62 -0.08 5.75
N PRO A 95 6.87 -1.20 5.72
CA PRO A 95 5.47 -1.21 6.11
C PRO A 95 5.35 -0.97 7.62
N VAL A 96 4.53 0.02 8.00
CA VAL A 96 4.25 0.38 9.40
C VAL A 96 2.83 0.05 9.82
N GLY A 97 1.99 -0.30 8.85
CA GLY A 97 0.63 -0.74 9.07
C GLY A 97 0.04 -1.40 7.83
N TYR A 98 -0.90 -2.27 8.03
CA TYR A 98 -1.72 -2.87 6.98
C TYR A 98 -3.10 -3.20 7.55
N GLU A 99 -4.11 -3.21 6.68
CA GLU A 99 -5.45 -3.66 7.03
C GLU A 99 -5.99 -4.55 5.92
N VAL A 100 -6.55 -5.67 6.31
CA VAL A 100 -7.33 -6.52 5.41
C VAL A 100 -8.76 -6.00 5.39
N VAL A 101 -9.28 -5.67 4.23
CA VAL A 101 -10.65 -5.18 4.12
C VAL A 101 -11.63 -6.31 4.42
N HIS A 102 -12.37 -6.19 5.51
CA HIS A 102 -13.43 -7.09 5.90
C HIS A 102 -14.77 -6.59 5.34
N LYS A 103 -15.46 -7.43 4.56
CA LYS A 103 -16.84 -7.21 4.14
C LYS A 103 -17.77 -8.08 4.97
N ASP A 104 -17.99 -7.65 6.19
CA ASP A 104 -18.67 -8.36 7.27
C ASP A 104 -20.20 -8.24 7.23
N ILE A 105 -20.73 -7.24 6.50
CA ILE A 105 -22.18 -7.00 6.42
C ILE A 105 -22.73 -7.66 5.14
N LEU A 106 -23.68 -8.58 5.33
CA LEU A 106 -24.46 -9.15 4.23
C LEU A 106 -25.69 -8.28 3.97
N PHE A 107 -26.02 -8.03 2.71
CA PHE A 107 -27.25 -7.34 2.31
C PHE A 107 -27.78 -7.89 0.99
N CYS A 108 -29.09 -7.78 0.79
CA CYS A 108 -29.71 -8.08 -0.50
C CYS A 108 -29.67 -6.83 -1.39
N ASP A 109 -29.01 -6.92 -2.52
CA ASP A 109 -29.01 -5.88 -3.53
C ASP A 109 -30.36 -5.85 -4.24
N ILE A 110 -31.06 -4.73 -4.16
CA ILE A 110 -32.46 -4.60 -4.63
C ILE A 110 -32.56 -4.76 -6.15
N GLU A 111 -31.58 -4.26 -6.90
CA GLU A 111 -31.59 -4.31 -8.36
C GLU A 111 -31.29 -5.71 -8.90
N THR A 112 -30.25 -6.34 -8.36
CA THR A 112 -29.80 -7.65 -8.84
C THR A 112 -30.45 -8.83 -8.12
N LYS A 113 -31.17 -8.60 -7.02
CA LYS A 113 -31.76 -9.61 -6.11
C LYS A 113 -30.73 -10.63 -5.59
N LYS A 114 -29.43 -10.25 -5.56
CA LYS A 114 -28.34 -11.09 -5.08
C LYS A 114 -27.89 -10.66 -3.70
N VAL A 115 -27.49 -11.63 -2.88
CA VAL A 115 -26.81 -11.35 -1.63
C VAL A 115 -25.40 -10.85 -1.95
N LYS A 116 -25.05 -9.68 -1.44
CA LYS A 116 -23.74 -9.03 -1.58
C LYS A 116 -23.16 -8.73 -0.19
N ARG A 117 -21.87 -8.46 -0.18
CA ARG A 117 -21.15 -8.06 1.04
C ARG A 117 -20.68 -6.62 0.95
N LYS A 118 -20.73 -5.89 2.06
CA LYS A 118 -20.12 -4.58 2.23
C LYS A 118 -19.29 -4.54 3.52
N ALA A 119 -18.30 -3.66 3.56
CA ALA A 119 -17.48 -3.44 4.73
C ALA A 119 -18.23 -2.53 5.73
N SER A 120 -18.10 -2.82 7.03
CA SER A 120 -18.55 -1.92 8.12
C SER A 120 -17.61 -0.70 8.23
N ILE A 121 -16.31 -0.89 7.99
CA ILE A 121 -15.30 0.17 7.96
C ILE A 121 -14.86 0.39 6.51
N THR A 122 -14.95 1.62 6.04
CA THR A 122 -14.57 1.98 4.67
C THR A 122 -13.04 2.04 4.50
N LYS A 123 -12.56 1.91 3.27
CA LYS A 123 -11.11 2.10 2.98
C LYS A 123 -10.61 3.50 3.38
N ASN A 124 -11.44 4.52 3.26
CA ASN A 124 -11.09 5.88 3.69
C ASN A 124 -10.97 6.00 5.22
N GLU A 125 -11.78 5.27 5.98
CA GLU A 125 -11.62 5.19 7.43
C GLU A 125 -10.35 4.43 7.81
N HIS A 126 -10.07 3.28 7.18
CA HIS A 126 -8.79 2.58 7.37
C HIS A 126 -7.59 3.48 7.05
N PHE A 127 -7.66 4.26 5.97
CA PHE A 127 -6.63 5.22 5.59
C PHE A 127 -6.34 6.21 6.73
N ARG A 128 -7.38 6.85 7.28
CA ARG A 128 -7.23 7.80 8.40
C ARG A 128 -6.72 7.11 9.67
N ASN A 129 -7.26 5.94 9.99
CA ASN A 129 -6.85 5.17 11.17
C ASN A 129 -5.36 4.79 11.13
N MET A 130 -4.83 4.42 9.95
CA MET A 130 -3.40 4.10 9.80
C MET A 130 -2.50 5.33 9.95
N ILE A 131 -2.92 6.50 9.45
CA ILE A 131 -2.20 7.76 9.68
C ILE A 131 -2.21 8.12 11.17
N GLU A 132 -3.36 8.00 11.82
CA GLU A 132 -3.49 8.23 13.26
C GLU A 132 -2.61 7.27 14.07
N GLN A 133 -2.60 5.98 13.71
CA GLN A 133 -1.76 5.00 14.37
C GLN A 133 -0.27 5.29 14.17
N SER A 134 0.13 5.76 12.99
CA SER A 134 1.50 6.20 12.72
C SER A 134 1.91 7.37 13.63
N LYS A 135 1.00 8.32 13.86
CA LYS A 135 1.21 9.43 14.81
C LYS A 135 1.31 8.93 16.25
N LYS A 136 0.39 8.04 16.68
CA LYS A 136 0.43 7.41 18.02
C LYS A 136 1.73 6.62 18.25
N ASN A 137 2.22 5.97 17.24
CA ASN A 137 3.49 5.25 17.24
C ASN A 137 4.71 6.19 17.23
N LYS A 138 4.49 7.52 17.17
CA LYS A 138 5.52 8.56 17.11
C LYS A 138 6.49 8.35 15.94
N ILE A 139 5.98 7.94 14.78
CA ILE A 139 6.75 7.85 13.55
C ILE A 139 6.91 9.28 13.00
N PRO A 140 8.14 9.79 12.82
CA PRO A 140 8.34 11.12 12.25
C PRO A 140 8.07 11.08 10.75
N PHE A 141 7.05 11.81 10.30
CA PHE A 141 6.73 12.02 8.88
C PHE A 141 6.27 13.45 8.66
N GLU A 142 6.55 13.97 7.48
CA GLU A 142 6.13 15.31 7.07
C GLU A 142 4.96 15.25 6.08
N TYR A 143 5.04 14.36 5.09
CA TYR A 143 4.05 14.25 4.03
C TYR A 143 3.31 12.91 4.07
N VAL A 144 2.04 12.95 3.65
CA VAL A 144 1.23 11.77 3.32
C VAL A 144 1.02 11.73 1.82
N LEU A 145 1.39 10.62 1.19
CA LEU A 145 1.27 10.40 -0.25
C LEU A 145 0.23 9.32 -0.52
N ALA A 146 -0.65 9.56 -1.46
CA ALA A 146 -1.62 8.58 -1.93
C ALA A 146 -2.05 8.86 -3.38
N ASP A 147 -2.74 7.90 -3.98
CA ASP A 147 -3.33 8.07 -5.30
C ASP A 147 -4.63 8.90 -5.25
N ASN A 148 -5.24 9.08 -6.42
CA ASN A 148 -6.45 9.88 -6.57
C ASN A 148 -7.71 9.26 -5.92
N TRP A 149 -7.67 7.98 -5.58
CA TRP A 149 -8.79 7.32 -4.92
C TRP A 149 -8.95 7.80 -3.47
N PHE A 150 -7.83 8.07 -2.80
CA PHE A 150 -7.79 8.59 -1.43
C PHE A 150 -7.92 10.13 -1.35
N GLY A 151 -8.09 10.84 -2.48
CA GLY A 151 -8.31 12.29 -2.54
C GLY A 151 -9.71 12.76 -2.07
N ALA A 152 -10.35 12.00 -1.19
CA ALA A 152 -11.64 12.36 -0.59
C ALA A 152 -11.48 13.54 0.38
N LYS A 153 -12.55 14.38 0.46
CA LYS A 153 -12.59 15.54 1.37
C LYS A 153 -12.11 15.21 2.78
N ASP A 154 -12.74 14.21 3.39
CA ASP A 154 -12.49 13.86 4.80
C ASP A 154 -11.04 13.45 5.06
N ASN A 155 -10.38 12.82 4.07
CA ASN A 155 -8.97 12.44 4.17
C ASN A 155 -8.06 13.68 4.15
N LEU A 156 -8.31 14.63 3.24
CA LEU A 156 -7.53 15.85 3.10
C LEU A 156 -7.69 16.75 4.33
N GLU A 157 -8.93 16.92 4.81
CA GLU A 157 -9.23 17.67 6.03
C GLU A 157 -8.58 17.02 7.26
N TYR A 158 -8.63 15.69 7.35
CA TYR A 158 -8.01 14.95 8.45
C TYR A 158 -6.49 15.16 8.48
N ILE A 159 -5.79 14.99 7.35
CA ILE A 159 -4.34 15.19 7.31
C ILE A 159 -3.98 16.63 7.68
N ASN A 160 -4.73 17.60 7.14
CA ASN A 160 -4.52 19.03 7.45
C ASN A 160 -4.76 19.33 8.94
N SER A 161 -5.75 18.71 9.58
CA SER A 161 -6.02 18.88 11.02
C SER A 161 -4.92 18.32 11.92
N LEU A 162 -4.11 17.40 11.41
CA LEU A 162 -2.92 16.87 12.09
C LEU A 162 -1.68 17.75 11.92
N GLU A 163 -1.81 18.90 11.24
CA GLU A 163 -0.70 19.79 10.86
C GLU A 163 0.36 19.07 10.02
N LYS A 164 -0.10 18.08 9.24
CA LYS A 164 0.75 17.33 8.29
C LYS A 164 0.46 17.79 6.87
N LYS A 165 1.49 17.66 6.02
CA LYS A 165 1.36 17.94 4.61
C LYS A 165 0.88 16.71 3.85
N PHE A 166 0.21 16.91 2.75
CA PHE A 166 -0.15 15.83 1.82
C PHE A 166 0.24 16.18 0.39
N ILE A 167 0.50 15.17 -0.42
CA ILE A 167 0.55 15.28 -1.87
C ILE A 167 -0.25 14.08 -2.41
N ILE A 168 -1.42 14.36 -2.97
CA ILE A 168 -2.38 13.34 -3.38
C ILE A 168 -2.85 13.61 -4.80
N GLY A 169 -2.98 12.55 -5.60
CA GLY A 169 -3.58 12.62 -6.92
C GLY A 169 -5.04 13.08 -6.88
N VAL A 170 -5.49 13.78 -7.89
CA VAL A 170 -6.91 14.12 -8.05
C VAL A 170 -7.40 13.78 -9.45
N LYS A 171 -8.67 13.37 -9.54
CA LYS A 171 -9.30 13.06 -10.84
C LYS A 171 -9.46 14.34 -11.67
N SER A 172 -9.36 14.22 -12.98
CA SER A 172 -9.50 15.32 -13.93
C SER A 172 -10.86 16.07 -13.87
N ASN A 173 -11.89 15.38 -13.37
CA ASN A 173 -13.23 15.96 -13.18
C ASN A 173 -13.41 16.64 -11.80
N ARG A 174 -12.39 16.65 -10.94
CA ARG A 174 -12.43 17.39 -9.66
C ARG A 174 -12.62 18.87 -9.93
N THR A 175 -13.41 19.55 -9.10
CA THR A 175 -13.73 20.97 -9.30
C THR A 175 -13.00 21.85 -8.31
N VAL A 176 -12.50 23.00 -8.81
CA VAL A 176 -11.70 23.97 -8.07
C VAL A 176 -12.18 25.40 -8.36
N ALA A 177 -12.01 26.29 -7.37
CA ALA A 177 -12.09 27.73 -7.54
C ALA A 177 -10.66 28.31 -7.56
N LEU A 178 -10.40 29.33 -8.39
CA LEU A 178 -9.07 29.93 -8.54
C LEU A 178 -8.80 31.07 -7.53
N SER A 179 -9.84 31.57 -6.89
CA SER A 179 -9.72 32.56 -5.83
C SER A 179 -10.66 32.25 -4.66
N LYS A 180 -10.39 32.84 -3.50
CA LYS A 180 -11.31 32.77 -2.36
C LYS A 180 -12.67 33.39 -2.67
N ASN A 181 -12.71 34.46 -3.46
CA ASN A 181 -13.95 35.07 -3.90
C ASN A 181 -14.77 34.16 -4.83
N ASP A 182 -14.11 33.47 -5.76
CA ASP A 182 -14.81 32.49 -6.63
C ASP A 182 -15.37 31.34 -5.82
N LYS A 183 -14.63 30.86 -4.80
CA LYS A 183 -15.12 29.85 -3.86
C LYS A 183 -16.39 30.33 -3.16
N LEU A 184 -16.38 31.56 -2.61
CA LEU A 184 -17.53 32.13 -1.91
C LEU A 184 -18.74 32.34 -2.82
N ARG A 185 -18.51 32.67 -4.09
CA ARG A 185 -19.55 32.83 -5.12
C ARG A 185 -19.98 31.50 -5.77
N GLY A 186 -19.43 30.37 -5.33
CA GLY A 186 -19.75 29.06 -5.90
C GLY A 186 -19.23 28.84 -7.33
N LYS A 187 -18.29 29.67 -7.80
CA LYS A 187 -17.69 29.56 -9.14
C LYS A 187 -16.59 28.50 -9.15
N PHE A 188 -16.97 27.28 -9.49
CA PHE A 188 -16.05 26.15 -9.60
C PHE A 188 -15.97 25.67 -11.04
N GLN A 189 -14.77 25.27 -11.47
CA GLN A 189 -14.53 24.66 -12.78
C GLN A 189 -13.74 23.36 -12.65
N LYS A 190 -13.84 22.46 -13.62
CA LYS A 190 -13.12 21.19 -13.61
C LYS A 190 -11.62 21.43 -13.74
N VAL A 191 -10.81 20.65 -13.05
CA VAL A 191 -9.34 20.71 -13.15
C VAL A 191 -8.87 20.52 -14.60
N SER A 192 -9.54 19.64 -15.36
CA SER A 192 -9.22 19.38 -16.76
C SER A 192 -9.48 20.56 -17.71
N THR A 193 -10.31 21.54 -17.32
CA THR A 193 -10.62 22.74 -18.15
C THR A 193 -9.70 23.92 -17.85
N LEU A 194 -8.78 23.77 -16.90
CA LEU A 194 -7.82 24.81 -16.57
C LEU A 194 -6.73 24.89 -17.65
N ASP A 195 -6.44 26.10 -18.10
CA ASP A 195 -5.29 26.36 -18.96
C ASP A 195 -4.02 26.33 -18.12
N MET A 196 -3.43 25.16 -17.98
CA MET A 196 -2.19 24.92 -17.24
C MET A 196 -1.18 24.19 -18.14
N LYS A 197 0.05 24.67 -18.13
CA LYS A 197 1.18 24.02 -18.80
C LYS A 197 1.72 22.84 -17.96
N ASP A 198 2.53 22.00 -18.59
CA ASP A 198 3.26 20.97 -17.86
C ASP A 198 4.17 21.58 -16.79
N GLY A 199 4.19 20.97 -15.60
CA GLY A 199 4.96 21.43 -14.44
C GLY A 199 4.44 22.70 -13.77
N GLN A 200 3.37 23.30 -14.28
CA GLN A 200 2.79 24.50 -13.69
C GLN A 200 2.06 24.18 -12.38
N SER A 201 2.23 25.03 -11.37
CA SER A 201 1.44 25.02 -10.14
C SER A 201 0.60 26.29 -10.00
N ILE A 202 -0.59 26.15 -9.45
CA ILE A 202 -1.47 27.25 -9.11
C ILE A 202 -2.04 27.06 -7.70
N LYS A 203 -2.32 28.17 -7.01
CA LYS A 203 -3.11 28.15 -5.78
C LYS A 203 -4.59 28.02 -6.14
N ALA A 204 -5.28 27.06 -5.54
CA ALA A 204 -6.69 26.78 -5.81
C ALA A 204 -7.42 26.34 -4.53
N TRP A 205 -8.74 26.33 -4.59
CA TRP A 205 -9.63 25.83 -3.54
C TRP A 205 -10.45 24.67 -4.11
N LEU A 206 -10.21 23.47 -3.61
CA LEU A 206 -11.05 22.31 -3.98
C LEU A 206 -12.48 22.50 -3.46
N LYS A 207 -13.48 22.12 -4.27
CA LYS A 207 -14.87 22.16 -3.81
C LYS A 207 -15.05 21.26 -2.57
N GLY A 208 -15.60 21.85 -1.52
CA GLY A 208 -15.84 21.19 -0.24
C GLY A 208 -14.67 21.23 0.74
N ILE A 209 -13.50 21.82 0.39
CA ILE A 209 -12.35 22.00 1.28
C ILE A 209 -12.24 23.48 1.69
N GLU A 210 -11.97 23.72 2.98
CA GLU A 210 -11.96 25.10 3.51
C GLU A 210 -10.61 25.82 3.33
N PHE A 211 -9.51 25.10 3.23
CA PHE A 211 -8.18 25.66 3.05
C PHE A 211 -7.75 25.63 1.57
N PRO A 212 -6.83 26.50 1.16
CA PRO A 212 -6.26 26.48 -0.18
C PRO A 212 -5.29 25.33 -0.36
N VAL A 213 -5.09 24.92 -1.62
CA VAL A 213 -4.12 23.91 -2.03
C VAL A 213 -3.27 24.41 -3.19
N THR A 214 -2.07 23.90 -3.30
CA THR A 214 -1.26 23.97 -4.53
C THR A 214 -1.74 22.86 -5.45
N LEU A 215 -2.26 23.20 -6.63
CA LEU A 215 -2.63 22.27 -7.70
C LEU A 215 -1.51 22.27 -8.74
N ILE A 216 -1.01 21.10 -9.10
CA ILE A 216 0.06 20.91 -10.08
C ILE A 216 -0.46 20.01 -11.20
N LYS A 217 -0.14 20.37 -12.45
CA LYS A 217 -0.36 19.56 -13.65
C LYS A 217 0.96 18.97 -14.12
N LYS A 218 1.00 17.66 -14.37
CA LYS A 218 2.10 16.99 -15.05
C LYS A 218 1.58 16.24 -16.27
N ILE A 219 2.31 16.38 -17.39
CA ILE A 219 2.04 15.68 -18.64
C ILE A 219 3.20 14.72 -18.87
N PHE A 220 2.91 13.51 -19.26
CA PHE A 220 3.91 12.50 -19.61
C PHE A 220 3.50 11.79 -20.89
N THR A 221 4.50 11.32 -21.64
CA THR A 221 4.30 10.51 -22.83
C THR A 221 4.48 9.04 -22.46
N ASN A 222 3.50 8.21 -22.77
CA ASN A 222 3.55 6.78 -22.58
C ASN A 222 4.43 6.11 -23.66
N GLU A 223 4.77 4.84 -23.48
CA GLU A 223 5.59 4.08 -24.43
C GLU A 223 4.94 3.96 -25.81
N ASP A 224 3.61 3.98 -25.89
CA ASP A 224 2.83 3.94 -27.12
C ASP A 224 2.70 5.32 -27.81
N GLY A 225 3.35 6.36 -27.30
CA GLY A 225 3.29 7.74 -27.80
C GLY A 225 2.05 8.52 -27.34
N SER A 226 1.10 7.92 -26.63
CA SER A 226 -0.04 8.62 -26.04
C SER A 226 0.41 9.52 -24.88
N THR A 227 -0.35 10.61 -24.63
CA THR A 227 -0.07 11.52 -23.52
C THR A 227 -0.99 11.24 -22.34
N GLY A 228 -0.40 11.10 -21.15
CA GLY A 228 -1.13 11.04 -19.89
C GLY A 228 -1.05 12.38 -19.16
N THR A 229 -2.10 12.72 -18.42
CA THR A 229 -2.12 13.92 -17.57
C THR A 229 -2.40 13.51 -16.13
N LEU A 230 -1.53 13.94 -15.23
CA LEU A 230 -1.65 13.77 -13.78
C LEU A 230 -1.91 15.14 -13.14
N TYR A 231 -2.91 15.20 -12.28
CA TYR A 231 -3.16 16.33 -11.40
C TYR A 231 -2.90 15.90 -9.96
N ILE A 232 -2.09 16.67 -9.25
CA ILE A 232 -1.81 16.46 -7.83
C ILE A 232 -2.11 17.72 -7.04
N VAL A 233 -2.52 17.54 -5.80
CA VAL A 233 -2.79 18.64 -4.87
C VAL A 233 -2.01 18.46 -3.58
N SER A 234 -1.59 19.59 -3.00
CA SER A 234 -0.91 19.64 -1.70
C SER A 234 -1.42 20.82 -0.88
N ASN A 235 -1.49 20.67 0.44
CA ASN A 235 -1.67 21.79 1.35
C ASN A 235 -0.37 22.56 1.65
N ASP A 236 0.76 22.10 1.11
CA ASP A 236 2.00 22.88 1.12
C ASP A 236 1.93 23.98 0.05
N LEU A 237 1.81 25.22 0.51
CA LEU A 237 1.70 26.41 -0.35
C LEU A 237 3.04 27.11 -0.58
N THR A 238 4.10 26.61 0.05
CA THR A 238 5.42 27.26 0.07
C THR A 238 6.43 26.59 -0.87
N SER A 239 6.28 25.29 -1.06
CA SER A 239 7.19 24.51 -1.91
C SER A 239 6.85 24.66 -3.40
N GLY A 240 7.90 24.68 -4.24
CA GLY A 240 7.75 24.73 -5.70
C GLY A 240 7.19 23.44 -6.31
N ALA A 241 6.62 23.54 -7.51
CA ALA A 241 5.99 22.44 -8.21
C ALA A 241 6.91 21.22 -8.40
N ASP A 242 8.16 21.46 -8.79
CA ASP A 242 9.12 20.37 -9.05
C ASP A 242 9.54 19.66 -7.75
N HIS A 243 9.67 20.40 -6.66
CA HIS A 243 9.94 19.82 -5.35
C HIS A 243 8.79 18.91 -4.89
N LEU A 244 7.54 19.41 -4.94
CA LEU A 244 6.36 18.63 -4.60
C LEU A 244 6.19 17.40 -5.49
N TYR A 245 6.47 17.55 -6.79
CA TYR A 245 6.41 16.42 -7.71
C TYR A 245 7.47 15.36 -7.42
N THR A 246 8.71 15.78 -7.09
CA THR A 246 9.79 14.88 -6.68
C THR A 246 9.41 14.08 -5.42
N ILE A 247 8.77 14.74 -4.45
CA ILE A 247 8.25 14.03 -3.27
C ILE A 247 7.14 13.06 -3.68
N TYR A 248 6.21 13.47 -4.54
CA TYR A 248 5.10 12.63 -4.99
C TYR A 248 5.57 11.36 -5.72
N GLN A 249 6.66 11.45 -6.48
CA GLN A 249 7.25 10.28 -7.16
C GLN A 249 7.66 9.17 -6.18
N LYS A 250 7.97 9.50 -4.93
CA LYS A 250 8.26 8.50 -3.88
C LYS A 250 7.06 7.57 -3.62
N ARG A 251 5.84 7.98 -3.99
CA ARG A 251 4.63 7.14 -3.92
C ARG A 251 4.80 5.83 -4.68
N TRP A 252 5.59 5.82 -5.77
CA TRP A 252 5.82 4.60 -6.56
C TRP A 252 6.40 3.43 -5.74
N GLN A 253 7.01 3.71 -4.58
CA GLN A 253 7.57 2.65 -3.73
C GLN A 253 6.49 1.69 -3.18
N ILE A 254 5.23 2.11 -3.10
CA ILE A 254 4.15 1.21 -2.69
C ILE A 254 3.84 0.17 -3.77
N GLU A 255 4.00 0.52 -5.05
CA GLU A 255 3.85 -0.42 -6.17
C GLU A 255 5.00 -1.46 -6.15
N VAL A 256 6.23 -1.00 -5.88
CA VAL A 256 7.40 -1.87 -5.70
C VAL A 256 7.18 -2.82 -4.52
N TYR A 257 6.66 -2.31 -3.40
CA TYR A 257 6.27 -3.11 -2.25
C TYR A 257 5.21 -4.15 -2.62
N HIS A 258 4.10 -3.76 -3.25
CA HIS A 258 3.04 -4.68 -3.66
C HIS A 258 3.55 -5.78 -4.59
N LYS A 259 4.41 -5.42 -5.56
CA LYS A 259 5.09 -6.40 -6.43
C LYS A 259 5.95 -7.36 -5.63
N SER A 260 6.74 -6.84 -4.70
CA SER A 260 7.67 -7.65 -3.91
C SER A 260 6.96 -8.60 -2.94
N ILE A 261 5.92 -8.16 -2.21
CA ILE A 261 5.19 -9.07 -1.32
C ILE A 261 4.50 -10.20 -2.07
N LYS A 262 3.99 -9.94 -3.29
CA LYS A 262 3.37 -10.96 -4.15
C LYS A 262 4.41 -11.94 -4.72
N GLN A 263 5.52 -11.46 -5.23
CA GLN A 263 6.50 -12.26 -5.96
C GLN A 263 7.62 -12.83 -5.08
N ASN A 264 8.11 -12.07 -4.09
CA ASN A 264 9.26 -12.43 -3.27
C ASN A 264 8.88 -13.01 -1.90
N SER A 265 7.76 -12.56 -1.33
CA SER A 265 7.29 -12.97 0.01
C SER A 265 6.10 -13.92 -0.01
N SER A 266 5.78 -14.50 -1.16
CA SER A 266 4.78 -15.57 -1.35
C SER A 266 3.34 -15.21 -0.98
N LEU A 267 2.95 -13.93 -0.95
CA LEU A 267 1.59 -13.50 -0.64
C LEU A 267 0.55 -14.21 -1.55
N ALA A 268 0.85 -14.31 -2.85
CA ALA A 268 -0.02 -14.95 -3.83
C ALA A 268 -0.17 -16.46 -3.65
N LYS A 269 0.73 -17.12 -2.92
CA LYS A 269 0.85 -18.58 -2.84
C LYS A 269 0.11 -19.24 -1.68
N SER A 270 -0.74 -18.52 -0.96
CA SER A 270 -1.47 -19.10 0.16
C SER A 270 -2.50 -20.13 -0.30
N PRO A 271 -2.43 -21.38 0.15
CA PRO A 271 -3.45 -22.38 -0.08
C PRO A 271 -4.59 -22.31 0.93
N THR A 272 -4.49 -21.45 1.95
CA THR A 272 -5.44 -21.40 3.07
C THR A 272 -6.77 -20.77 2.63
N LYS A 273 -7.87 -21.30 3.18
CA LYS A 273 -9.24 -20.88 2.82
C LYS A 273 -9.95 -20.19 3.97
N CYS A 274 -9.54 -20.41 5.23
CA CYS A 274 -10.16 -19.77 6.37
C CYS A 274 -9.59 -18.36 6.62
N VAL A 275 -10.42 -17.46 7.10
CA VAL A 275 -10.11 -16.05 7.34
C VAL A 275 -8.85 -15.89 8.18
N LYS A 276 -8.79 -16.56 9.32
CA LYS A 276 -7.68 -16.47 10.28
C LYS A 276 -6.33 -16.89 9.67
N SER A 277 -6.29 -18.06 9.05
CA SER A 277 -5.05 -18.56 8.44
C SER A 277 -4.62 -17.70 7.26
N GLN A 278 -5.57 -17.16 6.50
CA GLN A 278 -5.28 -16.26 5.38
C GLN A 278 -4.71 -14.92 5.90
N SER A 279 -5.30 -14.36 6.96
CA SER A 279 -4.80 -13.13 7.58
C SER A 279 -3.40 -13.30 8.16
N ASN A 280 -3.14 -14.42 8.86
CA ASN A 280 -1.81 -14.72 9.40
C ASN A 280 -0.79 -15.02 8.29
N HIS A 281 -1.20 -15.56 7.14
CA HIS A 281 -0.33 -15.71 5.98
C HIS A 281 0.04 -14.34 5.37
N ILE A 282 -0.91 -13.41 5.28
CA ILE A 282 -0.67 -12.03 4.83
C ILE A 282 0.36 -11.37 5.75
N PHE A 283 0.15 -11.45 7.06
CA PHE A 283 1.11 -10.96 8.05
C PHE A 283 2.51 -11.54 7.83
N SER A 284 2.60 -12.86 7.67
CA SER A 284 3.89 -13.55 7.46
C SER A 284 4.59 -13.07 6.18
N SER A 285 3.82 -12.80 5.12
CA SER A 285 4.36 -12.27 3.86
C SER A 285 4.90 -10.85 4.04
N ILE A 286 4.24 -10.01 4.84
CA ILE A 286 4.70 -8.66 5.17
C ILE A 286 5.98 -8.73 6.02
N ILE A 287 6.05 -9.61 7.02
CA ILE A 287 7.27 -9.82 7.82
C ILE A 287 8.43 -10.33 6.95
N ALA A 288 8.16 -11.22 6.00
CA ALA A 288 9.17 -11.69 5.06
C ALA A 288 9.71 -10.54 4.19
N PHE A 289 8.83 -9.62 3.74
CA PHE A 289 9.26 -8.40 3.06
C PHE A 289 10.18 -7.56 3.96
N CYS A 290 9.79 -7.30 5.22
CA CYS A 290 10.62 -6.54 6.15
C CYS A 290 12.02 -7.16 6.32
N LYS A 291 12.10 -8.48 6.41
CA LYS A 291 13.40 -9.19 6.49
C LYS A 291 14.23 -9.03 5.21
N LEU A 292 13.58 -9.07 4.03
CA LEU A 292 14.27 -8.83 2.76
C LEU A 292 14.78 -7.40 2.67
N GLU A 293 14.01 -6.41 3.13
CA GLU A 293 14.42 -5.01 3.16
C GLU A 293 15.64 -4.80 4.07
N ILE A 294 15.63 -5.39 5.27
CA ILE A 294 16.78 -5.36 6.18
C ILE A 294 18.03 -5.99 5.52
N LEU A 295 17.86 -7.11 4.83
CA LEU A 295 18.95 -7.74 4.08
C LEU A 295 19.43 -6.87 2.92
N GLN A 296 18.54 -6.20 2.21
CA GLN A 296 18.88 -5.27 1.13
C GLN A 296 19.72 -4.11 1.65
N ILE A 297 19.35 -3.51 2.77
CA ILE A 297 20.11 -2.43 3.43
C ILE A 297 21.54 -2.89 3.73
N ASN A 298 21.69 -4.11 4.25
CA ASN A 298 22.99 -4.65 4.67
C ASN A 298 23.84 -5.18 3.52
N THR A 299 23.26 -5.51 2.36
CA THR A 299 23.96 -6.21 1.27
C THR A 299 23.95 -5.45 -0.06
N ALA A 300 23.20 -4.36 -0.17
CA ALA A 300 22.92 -3.63 -1.42
C ALA A 300 22.31 -4.50 -2.55
N LEU A 301 21.78 -5.70 -2.23
CA LEU A 301 21.12 -6.58 -3.17
C LEU A 301 19.60 -6.38 -3.11
N ASN A 302 18.95 -6.19 -4.23
CA ASN A 302 17.49 -6.07 -4.27
C ASN A 302 16.79 -7.40 -3.91
N HIS A 303 15.51 -7.34 -3.58
CA HIS A 303 14.71 -8.49 -3.12
C HIS A 303 14.69 -9.65 -4.11
N PHE A 304 14.72 -9.39 -5.42
CA PHE A 304 14.74 -10.45 -6.45
C PHE A 304 16.07 -11.20 -6.44
N ALA A 305 17.19 -10.49 -6.34
CA ALA A 305 18.53 -11.09 -6.23
C ALA A 305 18.68 -11.87 -4.93
N LEU A 306 18.20 -11.33 -3.80
CA LEU A 306 18.19 -12.03 -2.50
C LEU A 306 17.37 -13.32 -2.58
N LYS A 307 16.16 -13.26 -3.10
CA LYS A 307 15.32 -14.45 -3.28
C LYS A 307 15.99 -15.49 -4.18
N TYR A 308 16.58 -15.06 -5.29
CA TYR A 308 17.30 -15.97 -6.19
C TYR A 308 18.45 -16.68 -5.46
N LYS A 309 19.28 -15.94 -4.70
CA LYS A 309 20.36 -16.53 -3.91
C LYS A 309 19.85 -17.54 -2.88
N LEU A 310 18.72 -17.25 -2.20
CA LEU A 310 18.10 -18.20 -1.27
C LEU A 310 17.63 -19.48 -1.97
N ILE A 311 17.03 -19.36 -3.15
CA ILE A 311 16.60 -20.53 -3.96
C ILE A 311 17.81 -21.36 -4.41
N VAL A 312 18.86 -20.71 -4.90
CA VAL A 312 20.10 -21.41 -5.32
C VAL A 312 20.70 -22.18 -4.13
N ARG A 313 20.78 -21.54 -2.95
CA ARG A 313 21.31 -22.21 -1.76
C ARG A 313 20.43 -23.35 -1.29
N ALA A 314 19.11 -23.21 -1.32
CA ALA A 314 18.18 -24.30 -0.99
C ALA A 314 18.34 -25.50 -1.95
N ASN A 315 18.51 -25.24 -3.25
CA ASN A 315 18.74 -26.29 -4.24
C ASN A 315 20.09 -27.00 -4.02
N GLN A 316 21.16 -26.27 -3.68
CA GLN A 316 22.46 -26.87 -3.34
C GLN A 316 22.34 -27.82 -2.15
N ILE A 317 21.64 -27.41 -1.08
CA ILE A 317 21.40 -28.27 0.09
C ILE A 317 20.59 -29.51 -0.31
N ALA A 318 19.52 -29.34 -1.08
CA ALA A 318 18.69 -30.46 -1.53
C ALA A 318 19.49 -31.46 -2.40
N MET A 319 20.37 -30.98 -3.28
CA MET A 319 21.23 -31.84 -4.10
C MET A 319 22.26 -32.59 -3.25
N ALA A 320 22.86 -31.97 -2.25
CA ALA A 320 23.77 -32.62 -1.31
C ALA A 320 23.06 -33.75 -0.54
N GLU A 321 21.84 -33.50 -0.05
CA GLU A 321 21.02 -34.52 0.62
C GLU A 321 20.70 -35.69 -0.31
N LEU A 322 20.36 -35.43 -1.56
CA LEU A 322 20.11 -36.50 -2.56
C LEU A 322 21.36 -37.34 -2.84
N GLN A 323 22.55 -36.75 -2.83
CA GLN A 323 23.81 -37.48 -2.96
C GLN A 323 24.06 -38.38 -1.76
N ASN A 324 23.87 -37.87 -0.51
CA ASN A 324 23.98 -38.67 0.70
C ASN A 324 23.04 -39.86 0.70
N PHE A 325 21.80 -39.71 0.22
CA PHE A 325 20.85 -40.84 0.07
C PHE A 325 21.35 -41.89 -0.94
N ARG A 326 21.99 -41.48 -2.03
CA ARG A 326 22.55 -42.40 -3.01
C ARG A 326 23.73 -43.21 -2.47
N GLU A 327 24.61 -42.54 -1.72
CA GLU A 327 25.79 -43.18 -1.11
C GLU A 327 25.43 -44.07 0.08
N GLY A 328 24.34 -43.78 0.81
CA GLY A 328 23.85 -44.57 1.92
C GLY A 328 23.02 -45.81 1.52
N VAL A 329 22.70 -45.96 0.23
CA VAL A 329 21.98 -47.11 -0.35
C VAL A 329 22.93 -48.05 -1.09
N ALA A 330 24.20 -47.69 -1.26
CA ALA A 330 25.26 -48.50 -1.83
C ALA A 330 26.07 -49.19 -0.71
#